data_109e41a3511cfe1fc28528fe7ac2844d
#
_entry.id   109e41a3511cfe1fc28528fe7ac2844d
#
_cell.length_a   1.000
_cell.length_b   1.000
_cell.length_c   1.000
_cell.angle_alpha   90.00
_cell.angle_beta   90.00
_cell.angle_gamma   90.00
#
_symmetry.space_group_name_H-M   'P 1'
#
loop_
_entity.id
_entity.type
_entity.pdbx_description
1 polymer ?
#
loop_
_entity_poly.entity_id
_entity_poly.type
_entity_poly.pdbx_seq_one_letter_code
_entity_poly.pdbx_strand_id
1 'polypeptide(L)'
;MRNWTKIKDYEEILFDFYGGVARITINRPRYRNAFTPRTVAEISDALRHCREAAEVRVVVLTGAGDKAFCSGGDMHVKGRGGYVRGDGVPRLNVLDVQKQIRSLPKPGIAMVNGYAIGGGHVLHLMCDLTIASDNAIFGQTGPKVGSFDAGFGASYLARIVGQKKAREIWFMCRQYSAAEAERMGMVNKVVPQEQLEDEVVAWAEVMMQHSPLALRMIKAGLNAELDGQAGIQELAGDATMLYYMLDEAQEGGRAFLEKRKPDFSKFPNLP
;
A
#
# COMPACT_ATOMS: atom_id res chain seq x y z
N MET A 1 2.37 -11.45 -23.54
CA MET A 1 2.19 -10.16 -22.84
C MET A 1 0.71 -9.93 -22.58
N ARG A 2 0.34 -9.54 -21.37
CA ARG A 2 -1.05 -9.20 -21.01
C ARG A 2 -1.46 -7.86 -21.64
N ASN A 3 -2.73 -7.76 -22.02
CA ASN A 3 -3.26 -6.51 -22.56
C ASN A 3 -3.80 -5.62 -21.43
N TRP A 4 -2.92 -4.82 -20.84
CA TRP A 4 -3.28 -3.83 -19.81
C TRP A 4 -3.99 -2.65 -20.47
N THR A 5 -5.16 -2.30 -19.96
CA THR A 5 -5.94 -1.15 -20.43
C THR A 5 -5.67 0.04 -19.52
N LYS A 6 -5.31 1.18 -20.13
CA LYS A 6 -5.10 2.42 -19.40
C LYS A 6 -6.40 2.88 -18.73
N ILE A 7 -6.33 3.24 -17.42
CA ILE A 7 -7.44 3.81 -16.68
C ILE A 7 -7.47 5.33 -16.80
N LYS A 8 -6.31 5.98 -16.58
CA LYS A 8 -6.20 7.44 -16.55
C LYS A 8 -4.80 7.88 -17.01
N ASP A 9 -4.72 9.03 -17.62
CA ASP A 9 -3.45 9.67 -17.98
C ASP A 9 -2.87 10.46 -16.80
N TYR A 10 -1.57 10.22 -16.55
CA TYR A 10 -0.75 10.94 -15.59
C TYR A 10 0.60 11.27 -16.20
N GLU A 11 1.36 12.17 -15.60
CA GLU A 11 2.67 12.59 -16.11
C GLU A 11 3.83 11.71 -15.61
N GLU A 12 3.76 11.31 -14.33
CA GLU A 12 4.87 10.61 -13.66
C GLU A 12 4.52 9.17 -13.23
N ILE A 13 3.28 8.72 -13.45
CA ILE A 13 2.89 7.32 -13.26
C ILE A 13 2.14 6.79 -14.48
N LEU A 14 2.11 5.45 -14.61
CA LEU A 14 1.15 4.76 -15.48
C LEU A 14 0.10 4.13 -14.57
N PHE A 15 -1.16 4.14 -15.04
CA PHE A 15 -2.27 3.57 -14.28
C PHE A 15 -3.13 2.72 -15.20
N ASP A 16 -3.03 1.41 -15.02
CA ASP A 16 -3.56 0.39 -15.90
C ASP A 16 -4.46 -0.60 -15.17
N PHE A 17 -5.29 -1.32 -15.92
CA PHE A 17 -6.20 -2.35 -15.44
C PHE A 17 -6.10 -3.62 -16.28
N TYR A 18 -6.16 -4.77 -15.61
CA TYR A 18 -6.27 -6.08 -16.24
C TYR A 18 -6.99 -7.05 -15.30
N GLY A 19 -8.11 -7.64 -15.73
CA GLY A 19 -8.77 -8.76 -15.07
C GLY A 19 -9.07 -8.60 -13.56
N GLY A 20 -9.43 -7.40 -13.11
CA GLY A 20 -9.66 -7.10 -11.68
C GLY A 20 -8.44 -6.54 -10.95
N VAL A 21 -7.30 -6.46 -11.61
CA VAL A 21 -6.05 -5.92 -11.04
C VAL A 21 -5.83 -4.51 -11.57
N ALA A 22 -5.71 -3.52 -10.69
CA ALA A 22 -5.21 -2.19 -11.03
C ALA A 22 -3.70 -2.12 -10.77
N ARG A 23 -2.94 -1.59 -11.72
CA ARG A 23 -1.50 -1.42 -11.60
C ARG A 23 -1.12 0.06 -11.63
N ILE A 24 -0.44 0.50 -10.57
CA ILE A 24 0.15 1.82 -10.44
C ILE A 24 1.66 1.66 -10.65
N THR A 25 2.18 2.24 -11.73
CA THR A 25 3.61 2.14 -12.10
C THR A 25 4.26 3.51 -11.98
N ILE A 26 5.22 3.69 -11.09
CA ILE A 26 6.04 4.90 -11.05
C ILE A 26 6.85 4.96 -12.34
N ASN A 27 6.64 5.98 -13.17
CA ASN A 27 7.21 6.08 -14.52
C ASN A 27 8.25 7.20 -14.64
N ARG A 28 9.31 7.07 -13.86
CA ARG A 28 10.47 7.97 -13.89
C ARG A 28 11.79 7.17 -13.99
N PRO A 29 11.94 6.27 -14.98
CA PRO A 29 13.06 5.31 -15.03
C PRO A 29 14.44 5.99 -15.14
N ARG A 30 14.54 7.18 -15.75
CA ARG A 30 15.77 7.99 -15.80
C ARG A 30 16.28 8.38 -14.40
N TYR A 31 15.38 8.48 -13.42
CA TYR A 31 15.66 8.80 -12.02
C TYR A 31 15.48 7.60 -11.10
N ARG A 32 15.59 6.37 -11.65
CA ARG A 32 15.33 5.12 -10.90
C ARG A 32 14.02 5.14 -10.14
N ASN A 33 12.99 5.71 -10.78
CA ASN A 33 11.64 5.85 -10.22
C ASN A 33 11.60 6.58 -8.87
N ALA A 34 12.54 7.51 -8.63
CA ALA A 34 12.46 8.41 -7.50
C ALA A 34 11.19 9.26 -7.59
N PHE A 35 10.47 9.40 -6.48
CA PHE A 35 9.21 10.17 -6.47
C PHE A 35 9.43 11.67 -6.22
N THR A 36 8.66 12.48 -6.88
CA THR A 36 8.48 13.92 -6.65
C THR A 36 7.17 14.20 -5.90
N PRO A 37 6.88 15.43 -5.50
CA PRO A 37 5.55 15.82 -5.02
C PRO A 37 4.42 15.52 -6.02
N ARG A 38 4.71 15.56 -7.34
CA ARG A 38 3.76 15.19 -8.39
C ARG A 38 3.50 13.68 -8.40
N THR A 39 4.54 12.88 -8.45
CA THR A 39 4.43 11.41 -8.37
C THR A 39 3.56 10.98 -7.18
N VAL A 40 3.82 11.58 -6.01
CA VAL A 40 3.06 11.31 -4.78
C VAL A 40 1.59 11.69 -4.92
N ALA A 41 1.29 12.85 -5.52
CA ALA A 41 -0.09 13.29 -5.74
C ALA A 41 -0.83 12.38 -6.71
N GLU A 42 -0.17 11.95 -7.78
CA GLU A 42 -0.74 11.04 -8.79
C GLU A 42 -0.99 9.64 -8.24
N ILE A 43 -0.06 9.09 -7.44
CA ILE A 43 -0.28 7.81 -6.72
C ILE A 43 -1.45 7.94 -5.75
N SER A 44 -1.54 9.04 -5.00
CA SER A 44 -2.65 9.28 -4.06
C SER A 44 -4.00 9.32 -4.77
N ASP A 45 -4.07 9.94 -5.95
CA ASP A 45 -5.29 10.00 -6.77
C ASP A 45 -5.65 8.62 -7.34
N ALA A 46 -4.67 7.87 -7.84
CA ALA A 46 -4.87 6.50 -8.34
C ALA A 46 -5.33 5.55 -7.23
N LEU A 47 -4.78 5.64 -6.02
CA LEU A 47 -5.22 4.85 -4.86
C LEU A 47 -6.65 5.18 -4.44
N ARG A 48 -7.05 6.46 -4.52
CA ARG A 48 -8.43 6.87 -4.26
C ARG A 48 -9.39 6.28 -5.29
N HIS A 49 -9.02 6.31 -6.57
CA HIS A 49 -9.77 5.62 -7.61
C HIS A 49 -9.89 4.12 -7.32
N CYS A 50 -8.78 3.45 -7.00
CA CYS A 50 -8.79 2.02 -6.66
C CYS A 50 -9.68 1.70 -5.45
N ARG A 51 -9.79 2.62 -4.48
CA ARG A 51 -10.69 2.46 -3.32
C ARG A 51 -12.15 2.38 -3.75
N GLU A 52 -12.57 3.26 -4.66
CA GLU A 52 -13.98 3.44 -5.06
C GLU A 52 -14.41 2.50 -6.20
N ALA A 53 -13.53 2.14 -7.11
CA ALA A 53 -13.83 1.34 -8.30
C ALA A 53 -14.17 -0.11 -7.93
N ALA A 54 -15.43 -0.52 -8.14
CA ALA A 54 -15.92 -1.85 -7.77
C ALA A 54 -15.23 -2.98 -8.56
N GLU A 55 -14.83 -2.72 -9.78
CA GLU A 55 -14.13 -3.66 -10.66
C GLU A 55 -12.70 -3.96 -10.21
N VAL A 56 -12.07 -3.06 -9.45
CA VAL A 56 -10.73 -3.27 -8.90
C VAL A 56 -10.81 -4.15 -7.67
N ARG A 57 -10.13 -5.29 -7.72
CA ARG A 57 -10.11 -6.30 -6.65
C ARG A 57 -8.75 -6.38 -5.95
N VAL A 58 -7.67 -6.16 -6.68
CA VAL A 58 -6.29 -6.16 -6.19
C VAL A 58 -5.55 -4.95 -6.77
N VAL A 59 -4.67 -4.33 -5.99
CA VAL A 59 -3.84 -3.21 -6.44
C VAL A 59 -2.38 -3.61 -6.44
N VAL A 60 -1.69 -3.34 -7.54
CA VAL A 60 -0.26 -3.58 -7.70
C VAL A 60 0.47 -2.24 -7.77
N LEU A 61 1.51 -2.09 -6.98
CA LEU A 61 2.45 -0.97 -7.06
C LEU A 61 3.78 -1.45 -7.60
N THR A 62 4.33 -0.76 -8.60
CA THR A 62 5.61 -1.11 -9.24
C THR A 62 6.35 0.10 -9.78
N GLY A 63 7.53 -0.12 -10.34
CA GLY A 63 8.32 0.87 -11.08
C GLY A 63 8.48 0.52 -12.56
N ALA A 64 8.57 1.51 -13.42
CA ALA A 64 8.82 1.31 -14.85
C ALA A 64 10.23 0.79 -15.11
N GLY A 65 10.35 -0.13 -16.08
CA GLY A 65 11.63 -0.74 -16.46
C GLY A 65 12.03 -1.90 -15.54
N ASP A 66 13.30 -2.24 -15.57
CA ASP A 66 13.89 -3.41 -14.91
C ASP A 66 14.95 -3.06 -13.84
N LYS A 67 15.18 -1.77 -13.60
CA LYS A 67 16.28 -1.31 -12.72
C LYS A 67 15.85 -0.91 -11.33
N ALA A 68 14.64 -0.39 -11.18
CA ALA A 68 14.19 0.09 -9.88
C ALA A 68 12.67 0.03 -9.75
N PHE A 69 12.23 -0.45 -8.62
CA PHE A 69 10.89 -0.21 -8.12
C PHE A 69 10.73 1.27 -7.76
N CYS A 70 11.53 1.74 -6.81
CA CYS A 70 11.59 3.14 -6.40
C CYS A 70 12.84 3.40 -5.55
N SER A 71 13.62 4.42 -5.89
CA SER A 71 14.83 4.80 -5.14
C SER A 71 14.57 5.85 -4.04
N GLY A 72 13.30 6.09 -3.67
CA GLY A 72 12.91 7.06 -2.65
C GLY A 72 12.56 8.43 -3.23
N GLY A 73 12.67 9.46 -2.41
CA GLY A 73 12.39 10.82 -2.84
C GLY A 73 13.47 11.39 -3.74
N ASP A 74 13.07 12.11 -4.77
CA ASP A 74 14.01 12.71 -5.73
C ASP A 74 14.83 13.83 -5.07
N MET A 75 16.12 13.59 -4.94
CA MET A 75 17.06 14.53 -4.29
C MET A 75 17.27 15.82 -5.10
N HIS A 76 16.97 15.83 -6.42
CA HIS A 76 17.09 17.03 -7.24
C HIS A 76 16.00 18.06 -6.94
N VAL A 77 14.83 17.61 -6.44
CA VAL A 77 13.72 18.49 -6.05
C VAL A 77 13.64 18.75 -4.54
N LYS A 78 14.48 18.07 -3.75
CA LYS A 78 14.57 18.27 -2.31
C LYS A 78 15.40 19.53 -2.00
N GLY A 79 14.73 20.61 -1.57
CA GLY A 79 15.36 21.84 -1.10
C GLY A 79 15.63 21.84 0.42
N ARG A 80 16.06 23.00 0.96
CA ARG A 80 16.27 23.19 2.41
C ARG A 80 15.02 22.94 3.24
N GLY A 81 13.82 23.18 2.71
CA GLY A 81 12.53 22.91 3.33
C GLY A 81 11.98 21.51 3.04
N GLY A 82 12.76 20.59 2.49
CA GLY A 82 12.29 19.28 2.03
C GLY A 82 11.61 19.39 0.66
N TYR A 83 10.48 18.70 0.49
CA TYR A 83 9.73 18.71 -0.77
C TYR A 83 8.70 19.84 -0.77
N VAL A 84 8.90 20.84 -1.63
CA VAL A 84 8.06 22.03 -1.73
C VAL A 84 7.32 21.99 -3.05
N ARG A 85 6.00 22.22 -3.03
CA ARG A 85 5.20 22.46 -4.24
C ARG A 85 5.37 23.90 -4.74
N GLY A 86 4.74 24.22 -5.88
CA GLY A 86 4.76 25.56 -6.46
C GLY A 86 4.20 26.67 -5.56
N ASP A 87 3.50 26.33 -4.49
CA ASP A 87 3.00 27.26 -3.47
C ASP A 87 4.02 27.60 -2.37
N GLY A 88 5.22 27.05 -2.43
CA GLY A 88 6.29 27.31 -1.49
C GLY A 88 6.15 26.62 -0.12
N VAL A 89 5.09 25.85 0.12
CA VAL A 89 4.84 25.21 1.42
C VAL A 89 5.48 23.84 1.48
N PRO A 90 6.39 23.58 2.45
CA PRO A 90 6.97 22.25 2.67
C PRO A 90 5.91 21.21 3.05
N ARG A 91 5.95 20.04 2.41
CA ARG A 91 5.03 18.94 2.69
C ARG A 91 5.75 17.60 2.57
N LEU A 92 5.26 16.62 3.32
CA LEU A 92 5.72 15.25 3.24
C LEU A 92 4.54 14.31 2.90
N ASN A 93 3.85 14.62 1.80
CA ASN A 93 2.61 13.92 1.40
C ASN A 93 2.81 12.42 1.10
N VAL A 94 4.05 11.95 0.99
CA VAL A 94 4.33 10.51 0.90
C VAL A 94 3.83 9.75 2.13
N LEU A 95 3.74 10.39 3.30
CA LEU A 95 3.16 9.78 4.50
C LEU A 95 1.66 9.51 4.32
N ASP A 96 0.96 10.34 3.56
CA ASP A 96 -0.46 10.13 3.26
C ASP A 96 -0.64 8.96 2.28
N VAL A 97 0.25 8.83 1.28
CA VAL A 97 0.28 7.66 0.37
C VAL A 97 0.54 6.37 1.15
N GLN A 98 1.48 6.37 2.10
CA GLN A 98 1.77 5.23 2.97
C GLN A 98 0.51 4.81 3.76
N LYS A 99 -0.21 5.77 4.36
CA LYS A 99 -1.47 5.50 5.05
C LYS A 99 -2.56 5.00 4.12
N GLN A 100 -2.68 5.58 2.91
CA GLN A 100 -3.67 5.14 1.91
C GLN A 100 -3.44 3.69 1.46
N ILE A 101 -2.18 3.28 1.21
CA ILE A 101 -1.85 1.89 0.86
C ILE A 101 -2.28 0.96 2.00
N ARG A 102 -1.94 1.33 3.25
CA ARG A 102 -2.24 0.52 4.42
C ARG A 102 -3.74 0.39 4.67
N SER A 103 -4.51 1.47 4.57
CA SER A 103 -5.96 1.51 4.81
C SER A 103 -6.80 1.20 3.56
N LEU A 104 -6.18 0.82 2.43
CA LEU A 104 -6.92 0.44 1.23
C LEU A 104 -7.76 -0.81 1.52
N PRO A 105 -9.10 -0.80 1.31
CA PRO A 105 -9.98 -1.95 1.62
C PRO A 105 -9.86 -3.09 0.61
N LYS A 106 -8.71 -3.24 -0.01
CA LYS A 106 -8.36 -4.22 -1.04
C LYS A 106 -6.93 -4.66 -0.83
N PRO A 107 -6.57 -5.91 -1.18
CA PRO A 107 -5.17 -6.35 -1.14
C PRO A 107 -4.28 -5.50 -2.04
N GLY A 108 -3.09 -5.17 -1.53
CA GLY A 108 -2.05 -4.47 -2.26
C GLY A 108 -0.79 -5.30 -2.38
N ILE A 109 -0.23 -5.44 -3.58
CA ILE A 109 1.01 -6.15 -3.86
C ILE A 109 2.08 -5.16 -4.34
N ALA A 110 3.23 -5.16 -3.70
CA ALA A 110 4.42 -4.54 -4.26
C ALA A 110 5.09 -5.52 -5.23
N MET A 111 5.16 -5.15 -6.51
CA MET A 111 5.89 -5.84 -7.55
C MET A 111 7.25 -5.17 -7.71
N VAL A 112 8.27 -5.73 -7.02
CA VAL A 112 9.59 -5.08 -6.88
C VAL A 112 10.55 -5.58 -7.96
N ASN A 113 10.74 -4.77 -8.98
CA ASN A 113 11.49 -5.07 -10.20
C ASN A 113 12.92 -4.47 -10.20
N GLY A 114 13.58 -4.37 -9.05
CA GLY A 114 14.92 -3.80 -8.91
C GLY A 114 15.09 -3.05 -7.59
N TYR A 115 15.76 -1.89 -7.60
CA TYR A 115 16.04 -1.13 -6.38
C TYR A 115 14.78 -0.65 -5.67
N ALA A 116 14.61 -1.02 -4.40
CA ALA A 116 13.60 -0.50 -3.46
C ALA A 116 14.35 0.14 -2.28
N ILE A 117 14.66 1.43 -2.37
CA ILE A 117 15.59 2.11 -1.46
C ILE A 117 14.93 3.33 -0.80
N GLY A 118 15.25 3.57 0.47
CA GLY A 118 14.76 4.71 1.22
C GLY A 118 13.22 4.77 1.27
N GLY A 119 12.61 5.84 0.77
CA GLY A 119 11.15 5.95 0.67
C GLY A 119 10.53 4.84 -0.19
N GLY A 120 11.22 4.35 -1.22
CA GLY A 120 10.77 3.20 -2.01
C GLY A 120 10.75 1.90 -1.21
N HIS A 121 11.73 1.70 -0.33
CA HIS A 121 11.71 0.59 0.63
C HIS A 121 10.51 0.70 1.58
N VAL A 122 10.13 1.91 2.02
CA VAL A 122 8.93 2.08 2.86
C VAL A 122 7.65 1.78 2.08
N LEU A 123 7.56 2.21 0.80
CA LEU A 123 6.36 1.98 0.00
C LEU A 123 6.05 0.48 -0.18
N HIS A 124 7.07 -0.37 -0.43
CA HIS A 124 6.80 -1.81 -0.55
C HIS A 124 6.39 -2.43 0.79
N LEU A 125 6.95 -1.96 1.92
CA LEU A 125 6.56 -2.43 3.26
C LEU A 125 5.11 -2.09 3.60
N MET A 126 4.54 -1.03 3.01
CA MET A 126 3.14 -0.65 3.24
C MET A 126 2.15 -1.48 2.43
N CYS A 127 2.59 -2.13 1.37
CA CYS A 127 1.78 -3.12 0.66
C CYS A 127 1.59 -4.36 1.54
N ASP A 128 0.49 -5.08 1.31
CA ASP A 128 0.18 -6.29 2.10
C ASP A 128 1.15 -7.42 1.79
N LEU A 129 1.59 -7.52 0.54
CA LEU A 129 2.50 -8.54 0.05
C LEU A 129 3.58 -7.89 -0.83
N THR A 130 4.74 -8.53 -0.86
CA THR A 130 5.85 -8.15 -1.75
C THR A 130 6.33 -9.36 -2.53
N ILE A 131 6.30 -9.27 -3.86
CA ILE A 131 6.93 -10.22 -4.77
C ILE A 131 8.07 -9.48 -5.47
N ALA A 132 9.25 -10.04 -5.46
CA ALA A 132 10.45 -9.38 -5.97
C ALA A 132 11.11 -10.17 -7.08
N SER A 133 11.74 -9.46 -7.99
CA SER A 133 12.69 -10.07 -8.93
C SER A 133 14.00 -10.45 -8.22
N ASP A 134 14.68 -11.41 -8.76
CA ASP A 134 15.97 -11.91 -8.24
C ASP A 134 17.08 -10.85 -8.23
N ASN A 135 16.98 -9.83 -9.10
CA ASN A 135 17.88 -8.68 -9.15
C ASN A 135 17.48 -7.54 -8.18
N ALA A 136 16.39 -7.68 -7.41
CA ALA A 136 15.94 -6.63 -6.51
C ALA A 136 16.88 -6.42 -5.34
N ILE A 137 17.04 -5.14 -4.96
CA ILE A 137 17.90 -4.68 -3.87
C ILE A 137 17.10 -3.80 -2.93
N PHE A 138 17.17 -4.11 -1.65
CA PHE A 138 16.42 -3.46 -0.59
C PHE A 138 17.32 -2.73 0.40
N GLY A 139 16.88 -1.61 0.95
CA GLY A 139 17.63 -0.95 2.01
C GLY A 139 17.22 0.47 2.32
N GLN A 140 17.74 0.96 3.44
CA GLN A 140 17.61 2.36 3.86
C GLN A 140 18.91 3.11 3.66
N THR A 141 18.81 4.34 3.18
CA THR A 141 19.98 5.21 2.94
C THR A 141 19.82 6.56 3.63
N GLY A 142 18.68 6.79 4.29
CA GLY A 142 18.33 8.07 4.89
C GLY A 142 19.45 8.74 5.68
N PRO A 143 20.08 8.07 6.68
CA PRO A 143 21.18 8.67 7.47
C PRO A 143 22.37 9.12 6.65
N LYS A 144 22.65 8.48 5.51
CA LYS A 144 23.75 8.87 4.58
C LYS A 144 23.41 10.11 3.75
N VAL A 145 22.10 10.34 3.48
CA VAL A 145 21.65 11.38 2.53
C VAL A 145 20.84 12.50 3.22
N GLY A 146 20.93 12.60 4.54
CA GLY A 146 20.26 13.63 5.31
C GLY A 146 18.72 13.46 5.35
N SER A 147 18.25 12.22 5.60
CA SER A 147 16.84 11.89 5.76
C SER A 147 16.65 10.75 6.75
N PHE A 148 15.43 10.54 7.21
CA PHE A 148 15.02 9.36 7.98
C PHE A 148 13.50 9.18 7.93
N ASP A 149 13.03 7.97 8.24
CA ASP A 149 11.62 7.66 8.49
C ASP A 149 11.54 6.83 9.78
N ALA A 150 11.22 7.51 10.88
CA ALA A 150 11.09 6.87 12.19
C ALA A 150 9.73 6.19 12.38
N GLY A 151 8.76 6.48 11.51
CA GLY A 151 7.43 5.88 11.50
C GLY A 151 7.43 4.50 10.84
N PHE A 152 6.71 4.35 9.76
CA PHE A 152 6.60 3.05 9.07
C PHE A 152 7.96 2.52 8.60
N GLY A 153 8.87 3.39 8.15
CA GLY A 153 10.20 2.99 7.72
C GLY A 153 11.08 2.36 8.80
N ALA A 154 10.91 2.70 10.07
CA ALA A 154 11.68 2.12 11.17
C ALA A 154 10.83 1.28 12.13
N SER A 155 9.78 1.87 12.69
CA SER A 155 8.94 1.23 13.70
C SER A 155 8.21 0.00 13.15
N TYR A 156 7.58 0.13 11.97
CA TYR A 156 6.87 -0.99 11.33
C TYR A 156 7.85 -2.03 10.75
N LEU A 157 8.95 -1.59 10.13
CA LEU A 157 10.01 -2.50 9.69
C LEU A 157 10.47 -3.42 10.82
N ALA A 158 10.64 -2.89 12.04
CA ALA A 158 11.07 -3.67 13.19
C ALA A 158 10.07 -4.77 13.60
N ARG A 159 8.79 -4.64 13.23
CA ARG A 159 7.78 -5.70 13.41
C ARG A 159 7.96 -6.84 12.40
N ILE A 160 8.44 -6.51 11.21
CA ILE A 160 8.65 -7.49 10.14
C ILE A 160 9.95 -8.26 10.35
N VAL A 161 11.08 -7.55 10.53
CA VAL A 161 12.42 -8.16 10.53
C VAL A 161 13.03 -8.33 11.94
N GLY A 162 12.33 -7.88 12.95
CA GLY A 162 12.83 -7.83 14.32
C GLY A 162 13.74 -6.62 14.60
N GLN A 163 13.82 -6.25 15.88
CA GLN A 163 14.49 -5.03 16.36
C GLN A 163 15.98 -4.92 15.96
N LYS A 164 16.72 -6.03 16.05
CA LYS A 164 18.17 -6.02 15.74
C LYS A 164 18.42 -5.79 14.26
N LYS A 165 17.66 -6.47 13.39
CA LYS A 165 17.83 -6.35 11.95
C LYS A 165 17.37 -4.97 11.46
N ALA A 166 16.28 -4.43 11.98
CA ALA A 166 15.84 -3.08 11.64
C ALA A 166 16.89 -2.02 11.99
N ARG A 167 17.55 -2.14 13.15
CA ARG A 167 18.68 -1.25 13.52
C ARG A 167 19.86 -1.41 12.59
N GLU A 168 20.23 -2.63 12.22
CA GLU A 168 21.30 -2.88 11.26
C GLU A 168 21.01 -2.21 9.92
N ILE A 169 19.79 -2.38 9.39
CA ILE A 169 19.36 -1.77 8.12
C ILE A 169 19.50 -0.24 8.20
N TRP A 170 19.00 0.39 9.26
CA TRP A 170 19.02 1.84 9.41
C TRP A 170 20.37 2.42 9.79
N PHE A 171 21.07 1.81 10.76
CA PHE A 171 22.32 2.39 11.29
C PHE A 171 23.50 2.16 10.36
N MET A 172 23.53 1.01 9.68
CA MET A 172 24.59 0.68 8.75
C MET A 172 24.30 1.14 7.32
N CYS A 173 23.04 1.44 7.00
CA CYS A 173 22.59 1.75 5.64
C CYS A 173 23.10 0.72 4.61
N ARG A 174 23.07 -0.56 4.97
CA ARG A 174 23.42 -1.67 4.09
C ARG A 174 22.30 -1.93 3.09
N GLN A 175 22.67 -2.47 1.94
CA GLN A 175 21.75 -2.96 0.95
C GLN A 175 21.73 -4.49 1.01
N TYR A 176 20.56 -5.06 0.78
CA TYR A 176 20.29 -6.48 0.87
C TYR A 176 19.70 -6.98 -0.45
N SER A 177 20.13 -8.15 -0.89
CA SER A 177 19.57 -8.83 -2.05
C SER A 177 18.13 -9.28 -1.81
N ALA A 178 17.41 -9.61 -2.89
CA ALA A 178 16.07 -10.17 -2.81
C ALA A 178 16.01 -11.43 -1.93
N ALA A 179 16.97 -12.34 -2.07
CA ALA A 179 17.05 -13.56 -1.27
C ALA A 179 17.30 -13.28 0.23
N GLU A 180 18.08 -12.23 0.57
CA GLU A 180 18.23 -11.82 1.96
C GLU A 180 16.94 -11.21 2.51
N ALA A 181 16.25 -10.38 1.71
CA ALA A 181 14.97 -9.76 2.08
C ALA A 181 13.86 -10.81 2.29
N GLU A 182 13.83 -11.86 1.46
CA GLU A 182 12.91 -12.99 1.61
C GLU A 182 13.19 -13.74 2.93
N ARG A 183 14.43 -14.07 3.22
CA ARG A 183 14.82 -14.71 4.51
C ARG A 183 14.49 -13.86 5.74
N MET A 184 14.46 -12.53 5.60
CA MET A 184 14.08 -11.61 6.68
C MET A 184 12.56 -11.43 6.82
N GLY A 185 11.75 -11.99 5.92
CA GLY A 185 10.30 -11.83 5.91
C GLY A 185 9.80 -10.51 5.31
N MET A 186 10.67 -9.72 4.66
CA MET A 186 10.26 -8.50 3.95
C MET A 186 9.65 -8.78 2.58
N VAL A 187 10.01 -9.92 1.98
CA VAL A 187 9.55 -10.37 0.66
C VAL A 187 8.89 -11.72 0.81
N ASN A 188 7.72 -11.90 0.19
CA ASN A 188 6.96 -13.14 0.24
C ASN A 188 7.48 -14.18 -0.76
N LYS A 189 7.99 -13.73 -1.91
CA LYS A 189 8.51 -14.60 -2.95
C LYS A 189 9.50 -13.87 -3.84
N VAL A 190 10.57 -14.57 -4.21
CA VAL A 190 11.56 -14.11 -5.21
C VAL A 190 11.43 -14.98 -6.46
N VAL A 191 11.41 -14.35 -7.62
CA VAL A 191 11.32 -15.01 -8.94
C VAL A 191 12.28 -14.34 -9.94
N PRO A 192 12.65 -15.03 -11.03
CA PRO A 192 13.36 -14.38 -12.12
C PRO A 192 12.61 -13.14 -12.63
N GLN A 193 13.35 -12.11 -13.04
CA GLN A 193 12.79 -10.84 -13.49
C GLN A 193 11.70 -11.00 -14.56
N GLU A 194 11.90 -11.87 -15.51
CA GLU A 194 10.97 -12.13 -16.62
C GLU A 194 9.67 -12.83 -16.19
N GLN A 195 9.64 -13.44 -14.99
CA GLN A 195 8.47 -14.13 -14.44
C GLN A 195 7.69 -13.24 -13.44
N LEU A 196 8.23 -12.08 -13.08
CA LEU A 196 7.70 -11.26 -11.97
C LEU A 196 6.25 -10.84 -12.19
N GLU A 197 5.89 -10.33 -13.37
CA GLU A 197 4.50 -9.92 -13.66
C GLU A 197 3.55 -11.12 -13.64
N ASP A 198 3.97 -12.26 -14.20
CA ASP A 198 3.16 -13.47 -14.25
C ASP A 198 2.86 -13.99 -12.83
N GLU A 199 3.86 -14.00 -11.97
CA GLU A 199 3.70 -14.43 -10.58
C GLU A 199 2.78 -13.50 -9.79
N VAL A 200 2.94 -12.18 -9.93
CA VAL A 200 2.09 -11.19 -9.25
C VAL A 200 0.63 -11.34 -9.68
N VAL A 201 0.37 -11.53 -10.98
CA VAL A 201 -0.99 -11.74 -11.47
C VAL A 201 -1.55 -13.05 -10.99
N ALA A 202 -0.77 -14.13 -10.98
CA ALA A 202 -1.22 -15.42 -10.44
C ALA A 202 -1.63 -15.31 -8.95
N TRP A 203 -0.87 -14.58 -8.13
CA TRP A 203 -1.25 -14.33 -6.73
C TRP A 203 -2.53 -13.49 -6.63
N ALA A 204 -2.67 -12.48 -7.48
CA ALA A 204 -3.88 -11.66 -7.53
C ALA A 204 -5.11 -12.51 -7.92
N GLU A 205 -4.99 -13.40 -8.90
CA GLU A 205 -6.05 -14.33 -9.32
C GLU A 205 -6.48 -15.26 -8.17
N VAL A 206 -5.56 -15.77 -7.38
CA VAL A 206 -5.88 -16.55 -6.18
C VAL A 206 -6.67 -15.72 -5.17
N MET A 207 -6.23 -14.50 -4.87
CA MET A 207 -6.94 -13.62 -3.94
C MET A 207 -8.34 -13.26 -4.43
N MET A 208 -8.52 -13.08 -5.74
CA MET A 208 -9.83 -12.77 -6.33
C MET A 208 -10.83 -13.93 -6.26
N GLN A 209 -10.40 -15.15 -6.01
CA GLN A 209 -11.29 -16.31 -5.74
C GLN A 209 -11.88 -16.27 -4.32
N HIS A 210 -11.36 -15.41 -3.44
CA HIS A 210 -11.82 -15.28 -2.06
C HIS A 210 -12.82 -14.13 -1.88
N SER A 211 -13.59 -14.19 -0.81
CA SER A 211 -14.54 -13.14 -0.45
C SER A 211 -13.84 -11.78 -0.27
N PRO A 212 -14.22 -10.76 -1.05
CA PRO A 212 -13.61 -9.43 -0.92
C PRO A 212 -13.86 -8.81 0.45
N LEU A 213 -15.02 -9.05 1.03
CA LEU A 213 -15.38 -8.57 2.36
C LEU A 213 -14.52 -9.24 3.44
N ALA A 214 -14.32 -10.57 3.37
CA ALA A 214 -13.47 -11.27 4.31
C ALA A 214 -12.02 -10.76 4.24
N LEU A 215 -11.46 -10.58 3.04
CA LEU A 215 -10.12 -10.02 2.87
C LEU A 215 -10.00 -8.61 3.45
N ARG A 216 -11.00 -7.75 3.22
CA ARG A 216 -11.08 -6.39 3.80
C ARG A 216 -11.04 -6.44 5.33
N MET A 217 -11.91 -7.26 5.95
CA MET A 217 -12.00 -7.36 7.41
C MET A 217 -10.73 -7.95 8.03
N ILE A 218 -10.11 -8.95 7.37
CA ILE A 218 -8.83 -9.51 7.81
C ILE A 218 -7.74 -8.45 7.74
N LYS A 219 -7.63 -7.69 6.65
CA LYS A 219 -6.66 -6.60 6.53
C LYS A 219 -6.85 -5.54 7.62
N ALA A 220 -8.09 -5.09 7.85
CA ALA A 220 -8.40 -4.13 8.90
C ALA A 220 -8.01 -4.69 10.29
N GLY A 221 -8.31 -5.95 10.58
CA GLY A 221 -7.92 -6.62 11.82
C GLY A 221 -6.42 -6.73 12.03
N LEU A 222 -5.67 -7.12 10.98
CA LEU A 222 -4.20 -7.19 11.01
C LEU A 222 -3.55 -5.81 11.23
N ASN A 223 -4.19 -4.75 10.79
CA ASN A 223 -3.70 -3.39 10.96
C ASN A 223 -4.09 -2.76 12.30
N ALA A 224 -5.25 -3.11 12.86
CA ALA A 224 -5.85 -2.44 14.01
C ALA A 224 -4.92 -2.41 15.24
N GLU A 225 -4.26 -3.53 15.54
CA GLU A 225 -3.34 -3.63 16.68
C GLU A 225 -2.17 -2.63 16.57
N LEU A 226 -1.60 -2.49 15.38
CA LEU A 226 -0.40 -1.68 15.15
C LEU A 226 -0.72 -0.19 14.96
N ASP A 227 -1.90 0.12 14.46
CA ASP A 227 -2.32 1.49 14.14
C ASP A 227 -3.09 2.15 15.30
N GLY A 228 -3.26 1.44 16.41
CA GLY A 228 -3.90 1.94 17.62
C GLY A 228 -5.31 2.46 17.37
N GLN A 229 -5.68 3.62 17.93
CA GLN A 229 -7.03 4.17 17.79
C GLN A 229 -7.44 4.39 16.33
N ALA A 230 -6.51 4.73 15.44
CA ALA A 230 -6.81 4.89 14.02
C ALA A 230 -7.20 3.56 13.37
N GLY A 231 -6.48 2.48 13.69
CA GLY A 231 -6.81 1.13 13.21
C GLY A 231 -8.13 0.60 13.77
N ILE A 232 -8.41 0.87 15.03
CA ILE A 232 -9.71 0.53 15.65
C ILE A 232 -10.84 1.30 14.95
N GLN A 233 -10.64 2.58 14.61
CA GLN A 233 -11.64 3.39 13.91
C GLN A 233 -11.98 2.82 12.51
N GLU A 234 -10.98 2.38 11.75
CA GLU A 234 -11.19 1.74 10.44
C GLU A 234 -11.99 0.42 10.60
N LEU A 235 -11.58 -0.45 11.51
CA LEU A 235 -12.27 -1.71 11.79
C LEU A 235 -13.71 -1.50 12.28
N ALA A 236 -13.92 -0.54 13.17
CA ALA A 236 -15.24 -0.19 13.69
C ALA A 236 -16.15 0.41 12.61
N GLY A 237 -15.58 1.23 11.70
CA GLY A 237 -16.29 1.79 10.56
C GLY A 237 -16.79 0.69 9.61
N ASP A 238 -15.96 -0.30 9.32
CA ASP A 238 -16.33 -1.47 8.53
C ASP A 238 -17.45 -2.29 9.21
N ALA A 239 -17.35 -2.51 10.52
CA ALA A 239 -18.39 -3.21 11.28
C ALA A 239 -19.71 -2.43 11.30
N THR A 240 -19.66 -1.10 11.44
CA THR A 240 -20.84 -0.23 11.39
C THR A 240 -21.53 -0.30 10.02
N MET A 241 -20.74 -0.29 8.94
CA MET A 241 -21.30 -0.42 7.57
C MET A 241 -22.01 -1.77 7.39
N LEU A 242 -21.42 -2.86 7.91
CA LEU A 242 -22.06 -4.19 7.87
C LEU A 242 -23.35 -4.21 8.69
N TYR A 243 -23.36 -3.58 9.87
CA TYR A 243 -24.57 -3.47 10.69
C TYR A 243 -25.70 -2.76 9.94
N TYR A 244 -25.41 -1.66 9.20
CA TYR A 244 -26.43 -0.96 8.42
C TYR A 244 -27.09 -1.82 7.32
N MET A 245 -26.49 -2.93 6.93
CA MET A 245 -27.05 -3.87 5.96
C MET A 245 -28.02 -4.88 6.59
N LEU A 246 -28.10 -4.93 7.93
CA LEU A 246 -28.94 -5.87 8.65
C LEU A 246 -30.37 -5.32 8.85
N ASP A 247 -31.35 -6.22 8.92
CA ASP A 247 -32.75 -5.87 9.20
C ASP A 247 -32.92 -5.18 10.56
N GLU A 248 -32.08 -5.52 11.53
CA GLU A 248 -32.05 -4.91 12.85
C GLU A 248 -31.77 -3.40 12.79
N ALA A 249 -30.79 -2.98 11.99
CA ALA A 249 -30.52 -1.55 11.78
C ALA A 249 -31.68 -0.85 11.07
N GLN A 250 -32.33 -1.54 10.13
CA GLN A 250 -33.50 -1.00 9.41
C GLN A 250 -34.68 -0.78 10.34
N GLU A 251 -34.88 -1.64 11.34
CA GLU A 251 -35.95 -1.45 12.34
C GLU A 251 -35.75 -0.16 13.14
N GLY A 252 -34.53 0.09 13.63
CA GLY A 252 -34.23 1.33 14.37
C GLY A 252 -34.50 2.58 13.53
N GLY A 253 -34.06 2.60 12.29
CA GLY A 253 -34.29 3.70 11.35
C GLY A 253 -35.76 3.94 11.05
N ARG A 254 -36.53 2.89 10.75
CA ARG A 254 -37.98 2.98 10.49
C ARG A 254 -38.73 3.47 11.71
N ALA A 255 -38.50 2.90 12.89
CA ALA A 255 -39.17 3.29 14.13
C ALA A 255 -38.94 4.78 14.43
N PHE A 256 -37.73 5.30 14.21
CA PHE A 256 -37.41 6.71 14.38
C PHE A 256 -38.23 7.60 13.44
N LEU A 257 -38.29 7.26 12.14
CA LEU A 257 -39.07 8.03 11.14
C LEU A 257 -40.57 7.97 11.40
N GLU A 258 -41.08 6.82 11.84
CA GLU A 258 -42.50 6.59 12.18
C GLU A 258 -42.89 7.13 13.56
N LYS A 259 -41.93 7.69 14.33
CA LYS A 259 -42.12 8.22 15.69
C LYS A 259 -42.72 7.21 16.66
N ARG A 260 -42.38 5.94 16.52
CA ARG A 260 -42.76 4.83 17.40
C ARG A 260 -41.56 4.28 18.15
N LYS A 261 -41.81 3.49 19.18
CA LYS A 261 -40.71 2.70 19.82
C LYS A 261 -40.26 1.59 18.90
N PRO A 262 -38.92 1.37 18.78
CA PRO A 262 -38.40 0.24 18.01
C PRO A 262 -38.75 -1.08 18.73
N ASP A 263 -38.96 -2.12 17.92
CA ASP A 263 -39.18 -3.49 18.42
C ASP A 263 -38.04 -4.40 17.98
N PHE A 264 -37.08 -4.56 18.86
CA PHE A 264 -35.92 -5.46 18.66
C PHE A 264 -36.15 -6.89 19.18
N SER A 265 -37.32 -7.18 19.77
CA SER A 265 -37.61 -8.52 20.35
C SER A 265 -37.63 -9.65 19.31
N LYS A 266 -37.86 -9.30 18.05
CA LYS A 266 -37.83 -10.24 16.92
C LYS A 266 -36.44 -10.63 16.42
N PHE A 267 -35.40 -9.96 16.89
CA PHE A 267 -34.01 -10.28 16.51
C PHE A 267 -33.35 -11.14 17.59
N PRO A 268 -32.65 -12.23 17.18
CA PRO A 268 -32.02 -13.11 18.16
C PRO A 268 -30.81 -12.43 18.80
N ASN A 269 -30.64 -12.61 20.10
CA ASN A 269 -29.37 -12.34 20.76
C ASN A 269 -28.41 -13.46 20.38
N LEU A 270 -27.52 -13.17 19.42
CA LEU A 270 -26.49 -14.14 19.04
C LEU A 270 -25.42 -14.23 20.13
N PRO A 271 -24.85 -15.43 20.36
CA PRO A 271 -23.78 -15.61 21.36
C PRO A 271 -22.47 -14.95 20.91
#